data_2ff8d649e2cb38ecef127345a3d0dadc
#
_entry.id   2ff8d649e2cb38ecef127345a3d0dadc
#
_cell.length_a   1.000
_cell.length_b   1.000
_cell.length_c   1.000
_cell.angle_alpha   90.00
_cell.angle_beta   90.00
_cell.angle_gamma   90.00
#
_symmetry.space_group_name_H-M   'P 1'
#
loop_
_entity.id
_entity.type
_entity.pdbx_description
1 polymer ?
#
loop_
_entity_poly.entity_id
_entity_poly.type
_entity_poly.pdbx_seq_one_letter_code
_entity_poly.pdbx_strand_id
1 'polypeptide(L)'
;MDPNFAVAHWHLGLAYEQKQLLDAAAKEFKKAISLSGDSPLMKAALGRIYAQSQKEHEANKILNELNELAKRQYVSAYELATIYVALGNNEQAFQLLEQAYAEHSFHFVNLNVSPQFKSVRSDPRFQDLVQRIGLSR
;
A
#
# COMPACT_ATOMS: atom_id res chain seq x y z
N MET A 1 -3.81 -20.12 -16.39
CA MET A 1 -3.44 -19.85 -14.99
C MET A 1 -4.66 -19.32 -14.23
N ASP A 2 -4.93 -19.90 -13.09
CA ASP A 2 -6.11 -19.53 -12.30
C ASP A 2 -5.84 -18.23 -11.52
N PRO A 3 -6.54 -17.12 -11.80
CA PRO A 3 -6.34 -15.87 -11.07
C PRO A 3 -6.65 -16.00 -9.59
N ASN A 4 -7.43 -17.01 -9.18
CA ASN A 4 -7.73 -17.23 -7.76
C ASN A 4 -6.48 -17.61 -6.97
N PHE A 5 -5.49 -18.22 -7.60
CA PHE A 5 -4.24 -18.54 -6.92
C PHE A 5 -3.46 -17.28 -6.58
N ALA A 6 -3.45 -16.29 -7.48
CA ALA A 6 -2.80 -15.01 -7.16
C ALA A 6 -3.47 -14.34 -5.98
N VAL A 7 -4.79 -14.28 -5.97
CA VAL A 7 -5.55 -13.65 -4.88
C VAL A 7 -5.31 -14.40 -3.56
N ALA A 8 -5.27 -15.74 -3.60
CA ALA A 8 -5.03 -16.54 -2.40
C ALA A 8 -3.66 -16.23 -1.79
N HIS A 9 -2.62 -16.16 -2.62
CA HIS A 9 -1.27 -15.82 -2.14
C HIS A 9 -1.21 -14.39 -1.61
N TRP A 10 -1.91 -13.46 -2.25
CA TRP A 10 -1.98 -12.08 -1.79
C TRP A 10 -2.63 -11.99 -0.41
N HIS A 11 -3.76 -12.68 -0.20
CA HIS A 11 -4.43 -12.70 1.10
C HIS A 11 -3.56 -13.34 2.18
N LEU A 12 -2.84 -14.40 1.83
CA LEU A 12 -1.93 -15.05 2.77
C LEU A 12 -0.77 -14.09 3.14
N GLY A 13 -0.26 -13.37 2.15
CA GLY A 13 0.76 -12.36 2.40
C GLY A 13 0.29 -11.28 3.34
N LEU A 14 -0.94 -10.80 3.17
CA LEU A 14 -1.52 -9.79 4.07
C LEU A 14 -1.65 -10.33 5.50
N ALA A 15 -2.04 -11.58 5.65
CA ALA A 15 -2.15 -12.21 6.98
C ALA A 15 -0.78 -12.30 7.65
N TYR A 16 0.25 -12.69 6.90
CA TYR A 16 1.62 -12.74 7.42
C TYR A 16 2.11 -11.34 7.80
N GLU A 17 1.79 -10.34 6.99
CA GLU A 17 2.17 -8.97 7.27
C GLU A 17 1.60 -8.50 8.62
N GLN A 18 0.33 -8.80 8.88
CA GLN A 18 -0.31 -8.42 10.14
C GLN A 18 0.35 -9.08 11.35
N LYS A 19 0.92 -10.26 11.15
CA LYS A 19 1.63 -10.99 12.20
C LYS A 19 3.11 -10.60 12.27
N GLN A 20 3.54 -9.64 11.47
CA GLN A 20 4.93 -9.17 11.38
C GLN A 20 5.88 -10.27 10.90
N LEU A 21 5.37 -11.25 10.19
CA LEU A 21 6.16 -12.30 9.54
C LEU A 21 6.54 -11.81 8.15
N LEU A 22 7.45 -10.85 8.09
CA LEU A 22 7.71 -10.08 6.88
C LEU A 22 8.35 -10.90 5.76
N ASP A 23 9.26 -11.82 6.09
CA ASP A 23 9.87 -12.67 5.07
C ASP A 23 8.85 -13.59 4.42
N ALA A 24 7.96 -14.17 5.22
CA ALA A 24 6.89 -15.02 4.72
C ALA A 24 5.92 -14.21 3.86
N ALA A 25 5.59 -12.98 4.29
CA ALA A 25 4.72 -12.10 3.53
C ALA A 25 5.33 -11.77 2.17
N ALA A 26 6.62 -11.42 2.14
CA ALA A 26 7.29 -11.10 0.89
C ALA A 26 7.26 -12.27 -0.09
N LYS A 27 7.48 -13.48 0.42
CA LYS A 27 7.45 -14.68 -0.41
C LYS A 27 6.09 -14.89 -1.05
N GLU A 28 5.01 -14.72 -0.27
CA GLU A 28 3.65 -14.89 -0.79
C GLU A 28 3.28 -13.78 -1.77
N PHE A 29 3.70 -12.53 -1.50
CA PHE A 29 3.45 -11.44 -2.43
C PHE A 29 4.19 -11.63 -3.76
N LYS A 30 5.42 -12.15 -3.73
CA LYS A 30 6.15 -12.45 -4.97
C LYS A 30 5.42 -13.50 -5.80
N LYS A 31 4.88 -14.54 -5.17
CA LYS A 31 4.08 -15.54 -5.86
C LYS A 31 2.84 -14.92 -6.48
N ALA A 32 2.15 -14.06 -5.73
CA ALA A 32 0.95 -13.38 -6.22
C ALA A 32 1.26 -12.52 -7.44
N ILE A 33 2.37 -11.78 -7.40
CA ILE A 33 2.78 -10.93 -8.52
C ILE A 33 3.04 -11.77 -9.76
N SER A 34 3.78 -12.86 -9.62
CA SER A 34 4.09 -13.76 -10.73
C SER A 34 2.81 -14.34 -11.35
N LEU A 35 1.87 -14.75 -10.51
CA LEU A 35 0.62 -15.39 -10.97
C LEU A 35 -0.39 -14.38 -11.53
N SER A 36 -0.29 -13.11 -11.15
CA SER A 36 -1.24 -12.09 -11.58
C SER A 36 -0.81 -11.34 -12.84
N GLY A 37 0.40 -11.57 -13.33
CA GLY A 37 0.95 -10.80 -14.45
C GLY A 37 1.33 -9.38 -14.04
N ASP A 38 1.99 -9.24 -12.92
CA ASP A 38 2.56 -7.98 -12.42
C ASP A 38 1.50 -6.95 -11.98
N SER A 39 0.50 -7.41 -11.23
CA SER A 39 -0.52 -6.52 -10.66
C SER A 39 0.10 -5.36 -9.86
N PRO A 40 -0.24 -4.11 -10.18
CA PRO A 40 0.27 -2.97 -9.40
C PRO A 40 -0.11 -3.01 -7.93
N LEU A 41 -1.32 -3.48 -7.61
CA LEU A 41 -1.77 -3.62 -6.22
C LEU A 41 -0.87 -4.57 -5.43
N MET A 42 -0.53 -5.69 -6.05
CA MET A 42 0.30 -6.71 -5.39
C MET A 42 1.75 -6.25 -5.30
N LYS A 43 2.25 -5.52 -6.31
CA LYS A 43 3.59 -4.92 -6.25
C LYS A 43 3.69 -3.90 -5.14
N ALA A 44 2.63 -3.10 -4.94
CA ALA A 44 2.62 -2.10 -3.85
C ALA A 44 2.72 -2.78 -2.50
N ALA A 45 2.02 -3.90 -2.32
CA ALA A 45 2.12 -4.67 -1.07
C ALA A 45 3.56 -5.15 -0.82
N LEU A 46 4.22 -5.66 -1.86
CA LEU A 46 5.61 -6.09 -1.73
C LEU A 46 6.53 -4.91 -1.39
N GLY A 47 6.33 -3.76 -2.02
CA GLY A 47 7.09 -2.56 -1.73
C GLY A 47 6.95 -2.15 -0.28
N ARG A 48 5.73 -2.22 0.25
CA ARG A 48 5.47 -1.91 1.66
C ARG A 48 6.23 -2.88 2.59
N ILE A 49 6.24 -4.16 2.25
CA ILE A 49 6.96 -5.17 3.04
C ILE A 49 8.46 -4.89 3.04
N TYR A 50 9.02 -4.55 1.89
CA TYR A 50 10.44 -4.19 1.81
C TYR A 50 10.76 -2.98 2.69
N ALA A 51 9.88 -1.96 2.67
CA ALA A 51 10.07 -0.79 3.50
C ALA A 51 10.02 -1.15 5.00
N GLN A 52 9.09 -1.99 5.40
CA GLN A 52 8.98 -2.46 6.78
C GLN A 52 10.19 -3.31 7.20
N SER A 53 10.82 -3.98 6.24
CA SER A 53 11.97 -4.86 6.47
C SER A 53 13.30 -4.12 6.42
N GLN A 54 13.29 -2.80 6.34
CA GLN A 54 14.49 -1.96 6.22
C GLN A 54 15.24 -2.17 4.90
N LYS A 55 14.55 -2.66 3.88
CA LYS A 55 15.11 -2.87 2.54
C LYS A 55 14.71 -1.70 1.65
N GLU A 56 15.25 -0.52 1.97
CA GLU A 56 14.86 0.73 1.30
C GLU A 56 15.16 0.72 -0.19
N HIS A 57 16.27 0.12 -0.60
CA HIS A 57 16.64 0.07 -2.01
C HIS A 57 15.59 -0.68 -2.83
N GLU A 58 15.18 -1.86 -2.34
CA GLU A 58 14.16 -2.67 -2.99
C GLU A 58 12.80 -1.97 -2.99
N ALA A 59 12.45 -1.31 -1.87
CA ALA A 59 11.20 -0.55 -1.79
C ALA A 59 11.18 0.59 -2.80
N ASN A 60 12.28 1.32 -2.91
CA ASN A 60 12.39 2.44 -3.85
C ASN A 60 12.37 1.97 -5.30
N LYS A 61 12.95 0.80 -5.58
CA LYS A 61 12.89 0.22 -6.92
C LYS A 61 11.44 -0.04 -7.33
N ILE A 62 10.64 -0.60 -6.42
CA ILE A 62 9.22 -0.84 -6.70
C ILE A 62 8.47 0.47 -6.87
N LEU A 63 8.75 1.47 -6.03
CA LEU A 63 8.13 2.79 -6.17
C LEU A 63 8.42 3.40 -7.55
N ASN A 64 9.66 3.28 -8.02
CA ASN A 64 10.02 3.81 -9.34
C ASN A 64 9.26 3.07 -10.44
N GLU A 65 9.14 1.75 -10.34
CA GLU A 65 8.37 0.96 -11.30
C GLU A 65 6.90 1.38 -11.30
N LEU A 66 6.30 1.56 -10.13
CA LEU A 66 4.91 1.96 -10.03
C LEU A 66 4.66 3.38 -10.51
N ASN A 67 5.59 4.29 -10.24
CA ASN A 67 5.47 5.67 -10.71
C ASN A 67 5.56 5.75 -12.24
N GLU A 68 6.44 4.94 -12.85
CA GLU A 68 6.52 4.86 -14.31
C GLU A 68 5.24 4.26 -14.88
N LEU A 69 4.70 3.23 -14.24
CA LEU A 69 3.46 2.60 -14.66
C LEU A 69 2.29 3.58 -14.58
N ALA A 70 2.27 4.44 -13.56
CA ALA A 70 1.21 5.41 -13.33
C ALA A 70 1.09 6.42 -14.48
N LYS A 71 2.13 6.58 -15.28
CA LYS A 71 2.07 7.45 -16.46
C LYS A 71 1.25 6.85 -17.59
N ARG A 72 0.98 5.55 -17.54
CA ARG A 72 0.31 4.81 -18.62
C ARG A 72 -1.02 4.20 -18.21
N GLN A 73 -1.23 4.01 -16.90
CA GLN A 73 -2.46 3.41 -16.40
C GLN A 73 -2.68 3.86 -14.96
N TYR A 74 -3.87 3.57 -14.43
CA TYR A 74 -4.19 3.93 -13.06
C TYR A 74 -3.37 3.10 -12.07
N VAL A 75 -2.75 3.78 -11.12
CA VAL A 75 -2.10 3.15 -9.96
C VAL A 75 -2.63 3.88 -8.73
N SER A 76 -3.12 3.13 -7.75
CA SER A 76 -3.78 3.69 -6.58
C SER A 76 -2.83 4.57 -5.76
N ALA A 77 -3.20 5.84 -5.58
CA ALA A 77 -2.45 6.75 -4.72
C ALA A 77 -2.47 6.26 -3.27
N TYR A 78 -3.57 5.66 -2.84
CA TYR A 78 -3.68 5.08 -1.50
C TYR A 78 -2.59 4.01 -1.27
N GLU A 79 -2.43 3.10 -2.23
CA GLU A 79 -1.46 2.03 -2.10
C GLU A 79 -0.02 2.56 -2.10
N LEU A 80 0.28 3.54 -2.94
CA LEU A 80 1.58 4.19 -2.93
C LEU A 80 1.86 4.86 -1.58
N ALA A 81 0.84 5.49 -1.00
CA ALA A 81 0.97 6.14 0.31
C ALA A 81 1.40 5.15 1.39
N THR A 82 0.89 3.91 1.35
CA THR A 82 1.28 2.92 2.36
C THR A 82 2.77 2.62 2.34
N ILE A 83 3.37 2.63 1.16
CA ILE A 83 4.82 2.41 1.03
C ILE A 83 5.59 3.59 1.63
N TYR A 84 5.18 4.81 1.33
CA TYR A 84 5.86 6.00 1.84
C TYR A 84 5.75 6.10 3.36
N VAL A 85 4.59 5.74 3.95
CA VAL A 85 4.44 5.70 5.40
C VAL A 85 5.44 4.71 5.99
N ALA A 86 5.55 3.53 5.40
CA ALA A 86 6.48 2.50 5.88
C ALA A 86 7.95 2.96 5.76
N LEU A 87 8.26 3.80 4.78
CA LEU A 87 9.59 4.38 4.61
C LEU A 87 9.86 5.57 5.55
N GLY A 88 8.83 6.05 6.23
CA GLY A 88 8.94 7.23 7.08
C GLY A 88 8.85 8.55 6.34
N ASN A 89 8.51 8.51 5.05
CA ASN A 89 8.35 9.71 4.23
C ASN A 89 6.91 10.19 4.29
N ASN A 90 6.55 10.81 5.42
CA ASN A 90 5.17 11.18 5.70
C ASN A 90 4.66 12.32 4.80
N GLU A 91 5.54 13.24 4.40
CA GLU A 91 5.14 14.33 3.50
C GLU A 91 4.59 13.79 2.19
N GLN A 92 5.33 12.89 1.54
CA GLN A 92 4.87 12.32 0.29
C GLN A 92 3.64 11.46 0.50
N ALA A 93 3.59 10.73 1.63
CA ALA A 93 2.44 9.91 1.95
C ALA A 93 1.16 10.75 2.06
N PHE A 94 1.22 11.89 2.74
CA PHE A 94 0.05 12.75 2.88
C PHE A 94 -0.36 13.40 1.58
N GLN A 95 0.58 13.76 0.71
CA GLN A 95 0.24 14.26 -0.62
C GLN A 95 -0.56 13.21 -1.41
N LEU A 96 -0.12 11.96 -1.36
CA LEU A 96 -0.82 10.86 -2.04
C LEU A 96 -2.18 10.56 -1.42
N LEU A 97 -2.29 10.64 -0.10
CA LEU A 97 -3.58 10.45 0.57
C LEU A 97 -4.57 11.55 0.20
N GLU A 98 -4.11 12.79 0.07
CA GLU A 98 -4.96 13.88 -0.41
C GLU A 98 -5.41 13.62 -1.85
N GLN A 99 -4.51 13.13 -2.69
CA GLN A 99 -4.86 12.76 -4.05
C GLN A 99 -5.91 11.65 -4.06
N ALA A 100 -5.72 10.62 -3.23
CA ALA A 100 -6.67 9.52 -3.13
C ALA A 100 -8.04 10.02 -2.66
N TYR A 101 -8.07 10.97 -1.73
CA TYR A 101 -9.32 11.58 -1.28
C TYR A 101 -10.02 12.28 -2.45
N ALA A 102 -9.27 13.09 -3.22
CA ALA A 102 -9.82 13.79 -4.37
C ALA A 102 -10.36 12.83 -5.44
N GLU A 103 -9.76 11.65 -5.56
CA GLU A 103 -10.17 10.60 -6.51
C GLU A 103 -11.28 9.71 -5.96
N HIS A 104 -11.73 9.95 -4.74
CA HIS A 104 -12.73 9.11 -4.04
C HIS A 104 -12.29 7.66 -3.89
N SER A 105 -10.98 7.44 -3.69
CA SER A 105 -10.40 6.09 -3.55
C SER A 105 -10.62 5.45 -2.18
N PHE A 106 -11.27 6.16 -1.27
CA PHE A 106 -11.40 5.71 0.13
C PHE A 106 -12.75 5.15 0.51
N HIS A 107 -13.73 5.14 -0.35
CA HIS A 107 -15.11 4.89 0.09
C HIS A 107 -15.33 3.52 0.74
N PHE A 108 -14.38 2.58 0.60
CA PHE A 108 -14.46 1.28 1.27
C PHE A 108 -13.38 1.11 2.34
N VAL A 109 -12.61 2.16 2.64
CA VAL A 109 -11.46 2.05 3.53
C VAL A 109 -11.72 2.79 4.83
N ASN A 110 -11.44 2.14 5.95
CA ASN A 110 -11.45 2.78 7.26
C ASN A 110 -10.00 3.05 7.67
N LEU A 111 -9.49 4.24 7.32
CA LEU A 111 -8.12 4.63 7.59
C LEU A 111 -7.76 4.54 9.07
N ASN A 112 -8.73 4.87 9.93
CA ASN A 112 -8.46 4.98 11.35
C ASN A 112 -8.05 3.65 12.00
N VAL A 113 -8.44 2.53 11.39
CA VAL A 113 -8.10 1.20 11.92
C VAL A 113 -7.14 0.42 11.01
N SER A 114 -6.73 1.01 9.90
CA SER A 114 -5.83 0.36 8.95
C SER A 114 -4.43 0.22 9.54
N PRO A 115 -3.86 -1.00 9.65
CA PRO A 115 -2.54 -1.17 10.29
C PRO A 115 -1.42 -0.40 9.60
N GLN A 116 -1.53 -0.18 8.30
CA GLN A 116 -0.52 0.51 7.51
C GLN A 116 -0.32 1.95 7.95
N PHE A 117 -1.29 2.56 8.62
CA PHE A 117 -1.23 3.96 9.03
C PHE A 117 -1.06 4.15 10.54
N LYS A 118 -0.75 3.07 11.25
CA LYS A 118 -0.59 3.12 12.70
C LYS A 118 0.41 4.19 13.15
N SER A 119 1.52 4.32 12.43
CA SER A 119 2.58 5.26 12.80
C SER A 119 2.21 6.72 12.63
N VAL A 120 1.16 7.02 11.85
CA VAL A 120 0.76 8.41 11.58
C VAL A 120 -0.62 8.77 12.15
N ARG A 121 -1.24 7.86 12.92
CA ARG A 121 -2.59 8.10 13.45
C ARG A 121 -2.71 9.33 14.32
N SER A 122 -1.65 9.69 15.04
CA SER A 122 -1.67 10.87 15.91
C SER A 122 -1.31 12.16 15.19
N ASP A 123 -0.89 12.09 13.92
CA ASP A 123 -0.55 13.29 13.16
C ASP A 123 -1.82 14.09 12.85
N PRO A 124 -1.83 15.42 13.13
CA PRO A 124 -3.02 16.25 12.86
C PRO A 124 -3.48 16.19 11.41
N ARG A 125 -2.55 16.04 10.46
CA ARG A 125 -2.91 15.92 9.03
C ARG A 125 -3.71 14.65 8.78
N PHE A 126 -3.35 13.56 9.45
CA PHE A 126 -4.07 12.30 9.31
C PHE A 126 -5.47 12.41 9.94
N GLN A 127 -5.57 13.01 11.12
CA GLN A 127 -6.84 13.16 11.80
C GLN A 127 -7.81 14.04 10.99
N ASP A 128 -7.28 15.11 10.39
CA ASP A 128 -8.08 15.97 9.51
C ASP A 128 -8.62 15.19 8.31
N LEU A 129 -7.77 14.39 7.69
CA LEU A 129 -8.17 13.58 6.53
C LEU A 129 -9.25 12.57 6.91
N VAL A 130 -9.10 11.88 8.04
CA VAL A 130 -10.09 10.91 8.53
C VAL A 130 -11.44 11.61 8.74
N GLN A 131 -11.42 12.81 9.34
CA GLN A 131 -12.64 13.55 9.59
C GLN A 131 -13.32 13.96 8.29
N ARG A 132 -12.56 14.44 7.31
CA ARG A 132 -13.12 14.85 6.01
C ARG A 132 -13.73 13.66 5.27
N ILE A 133 -13.10 12.50 5.33
CA ILE A 133 -13.64 11.27 4.72
C ILE A 133 -14.96 10.91 5.37
N GLY A 134 -15.04 10.99 6.70
CA GLY A 134 -16.26 10.71 7.43
C GLY A 134 -17.42 11.62 7.07
N LEU A 135 -17.11 12.90 6.81
CA LEU A 135 -18.13 13.88 6.43
C LEU A 135 -18.59 13.73 4.98
N SER A 136 -17.80 13.06 4.15
CA SER A 136 -18.08 12.91 2.73
C SER A 136 -18.97 11.70 2.40
N ARG A 137 -19.25 10.86 3.38
CA ARG A 137 -20.07 9.65 3.19
C ARG A 137 -21.54 9.96 3.03
#